data_9b772e92c2696f709624c72a1c3067c9
#
_entry.id   9b772e92c2696f709624c72a1c3067c9
#
_cell.length_a   1.000
_cell.length_b   1.000
_cell.length_c   1.000
_cell.angle_alpha   90.00
_cell.angle_beta   90.00
_cell.angle_gamma   90.00
#
_symmetry.space_group_name_H-M   'P 1'
#
loop_
_entity.id
_entity.type
_entity.pdbx_description
1 polymer ?
#
loop_
_entity_poly.entity_id
_entity_poly.type
_entity_poly.pdbx_seq_one_letter_code
_entity_poly.pdbx_strand_id
1 'polypeptide(L)'
;MQEAPEARQALAAPDAPNAPEEPAVAPRARRRGRTTLLVATAAVLGAVAGTCTGYLIQADREPTRLPSLSQPALARAKGAAPEPLSAAQDRRVRTDGDLRKLLLPRPSGARDIPFPPGHDGWLSLVEYAGTYKKPDMAFQDLIESEFRRAAVTSWRTTDAHYVEIHLVQYHQEEDVAAIEQMDNGTYWAERDSGNRSWPVPGTGDGRAYVDSTPDRKPGYLPVYSAEAHAWRGDIAMDIYVCDTKPVSKKEIMSLAERQVGRL
;
A
#
# COMPACT_ATOMS: atom_id res chain seq x y z
N MET A 1 -32.42 -0.91 -30.45
CA MET A 1 -32.85 -2.27 -30.77
C MET A 1 -32.37 -3.07 -29.59
N GLN A 2 -33.20 -3.22 -28.59
CA GLN A 2 -34.05 -4.34 -28.23
C GLN A 2 -33.20 -5.49 -27.66
N GLU A 3 -33.42 -6.11 -26.52
CA GLU A 3 -34.69 -6.44 -25.84
C GLU A 3 -34.37 -6.93 -24.41
N ALA A 4 -35.27 -6.71 -23.48
CA ALA A 4 -35.29 -7.29 -22.13
C ALA A 4 -35.93 -8.67 -22.16
N PRO A 5 -35.67 -9.58 -21.20
CA PRO A 5 -36.49 -10.76 -21.01
C PRO A 5 -37.45 -10.65 -19.82
N GLU A 6 -38.62 -11.18 -20.10
CA GLU A 6 -39.88 -11.21 -19.37
C GLU A 6 -39.88 -11.97 -18.04
N ALA A 7 -40.82 -11.53 -17.20
CA ALA A 7 -41.27 -12.19 -15.99
C ALA A 7 -42.02 -13.50 -16.29
N ARG A 8 -41.75 -14.57 -15.53
CA ARG A 8 -42.59 -15.77 -15.49
C ARG A 8 -43.56 -15.72 -14.31
N GLN A 9 -44.79 -15.65 -14.66
CA GLN A 9 -45.97 -15.87 -13.78
C GLN A 9 -46.05 -17.32 -13.35
N ALA A 10 -46.32 -17.56 -12.05
CA ALA A 10 -46.67 -18.88 -11.51
C ALA A 10 -48.16 -19.14 -11.70
N LEU A 11 -48.48 -20.29 -12.29
CA LEU A 11 -49.83 -20.83 -12.42
C LEU A 11 -50.31 -21.42 -11.10
N ALA A 12 -51.54 -21.09 -10.75
CA ALA A 12 -52.34 -21.75 -9.69
C ALA A 12 -52.84 -23.11 -10.17
N ALA A 13 -52.89 -24.10 -9.28
CA ALA A 13 -53.54 -25.39 -9.48
C ALA A 13 -54.82 -25.48 -8.65
N PRO A 14 -55.85 -26.24 -9.11
CA PRO A 14 -57.21 -26.15 -8.62
C PRO A 14 -57.54 -27.10 -7.46
N ASP A 15 -58.67 -26.78 -6.79
CA ASP A 15 -59.32 -27.45 -5.68
C ASP A 15 -59.59 -28.93 -5.90
N ALA A 16 -59.47 -29.75 -4.83
CA ALA A 16 -60.05 -31.07 -4.71
C ALA A 16 -60.76 -31.22 -3.34
N PRO A 17 -61.83 -32.11 -3.24
CA PRO A 17 -62.94 -31.85 -2.38
C PRO A 17 -62.90 -32.52 -0.97
N ASN A 18 -63.76 -31.98 -0.11
CA ASN A 18 -64.06 -32.40 1.27
C ASN A 18 -64.15 -33.93 1.52
N ALA A 19 -63.47 -34.32 2.61
CA ALA A 19 -63.77 -35.59 3.33
C ALA A 19 -64.01 -35.28 4.83
N PRO A 20 -64.79 -36.05 5.58
CA PRO A 20 -65.56 -35.63 6.73
C PRO A 20 -64.76 -35.55 8.05
N GLU A 21 -65.26 -34.68 8.92
CA GLU A 21 -64.72 -34.43 10.28
C GLU A 21 -64.88 -35.66 11.18
N GLU A 22 -63.79 -36.18 11.75
CA GLU A 22 -63.81 -37.04 12.95
C GLU A 22 -63.52 -36.19 14.19
N PRO A 23 -64.09 -36.49 15.36
CA PRO A 23 -64.06 -35.63 16.53
C PRO A 23 -62.64 -35.60 17.18
N ALA A 24 -62.16 -34.41 17.44
CA ALA A 24 -60.90 -34.13 18.06
C ALA A 24 -60.80 -34.67 19.48
N VAL A 25 -59.94 -35.65 19.72
CA VAL A 25 -59.52 -36.07 21.07
C VAL A 25 -58.50 -35.10 21.58
N ALA A 26 -58.83 -34.41 22.65
CA ALA A 26 -57.96 -33.45 23.32
C ALA A 26 -56.64 -34.10 23.77
N PRO A 27 -55.49 -33.51 23.46
CA PRO A 27 -54.20 -34.03 23.90
C PRO A 27 -54.01 -33.80 25.39
N ARG A 28 -53.86 -34.90 26.14
CA ARG A 28 -53.46 -34.87 27.56
C ARG A 28 -52.15 -34.11 27.71
N ALA A 29 -52.17 -33.04 28.52
CA ALA A 29 -51.00 -32.28 28.89
C ALA A 29 -49.95 -33.18 29.58
N ARG A 30 -48.92 -33.57 28.82
CA ARG A 30 -47.74 -34.21 29.34
C ARG A 30 -47.00 -33.24 30.27
N ARG A 31 -46.92 -33.56 31.58
CA ARG A 31 -46.09 -32.87 32.57
C ARG A 31 -44.59 -32.96 32.20
N ARG A 32 -44.14 -32.15 31.23
CA ARG A 32 -42.74 -32.11 30.78
C ARG A 32 -41.81 -31.25 31.65
N GLY A 33 -42.33 -30.62 32.72
CA GLY A 33 -41.54 -29.65 33.51
C GLY A 33 -40.50 -30.28 34.45
N ARG A 34 -40.76 -31.43 35.04
CA ARG A 34 -39.85 -32.01 36.05
C ARG A 34 -38.58 -32.62 35.44
N THR A 35 -38.67 -33.33 34.35
CA THR A 35 -37.52 -33.96 33.69
C THR A 35 -36.60 -32.92 33.05
N THR A 36 -37.16 -31.87 32.45
CA THR A 36 -36.37 -30.77 31.88
C THR A 36 -35.62 -30.00 32.97
N LEU A 37 -36.24 -29.77 34.09
CA LEU A 37 -35.64 -29.09 35.24
C LEU A 37 -34.49 -29.92 35.84
N LEU A 38 -34.70 -31.24 35.98
CA LEU A 38 -33.64 -32.15 36.47
C LEU A 38 -32.45 -32.21 35.50
N VAL A 39 -32.68 -32.24 34.22
CA VAL A 39 -31.60 -32.23 33.20
C VAL A 39 -30.88 -30.91 33.21
N ALA A 40 -31.58 -29.78 33.31
CA ALA A 40 -30.96 -28.47 33.41
C ALA A 40 -30.10 -28.31 34.67
N THR A 41 -30.60 -28.77 35.83
CA THR A 41 -29.86 -28.73 37.08
C THR A 41 -28.61 -29.62 37.02
N ALA A 42 -28.73 -30.83 36.45
CA ALA A 42 -27.57 -31.71 36.27
C ALA A 42 -26.51 -31.11 35.33
N ALA A 43 -26.93 -30.43 34.24
CA ALA A 43 -26.00 -29.75 33.35
C ALA A 43 -25.26 -28.59 34.00
N VAL A 44 -25.98 -27.80 34.79
CA VAL A 44 -25.33 -26.67 35.54
C VAL A 44 -24.37 -27.23 36.61
N LEU A 45 -24.76 -28.23 37.37
CA LEU A 45 -23.86 -28.85 38.35
C LEU A 45 -22.65 -29.52 37.71
N GLY A 46 -22.84 -30.18 36.56
CA GLY A 46 -21.73 -30.75 35.75
C GLY A 46 -20.78 -29.71 35.23
N ALA A 47 -21.28 -28.55 34.76
CA ALA A 47 -20.45 -27.45 34.28
C ALA A 47 -19.66 -26.82 35.46
N VAL A 48 -20.30 -26.58 36.58
CA VAL A 48 -19.61 -26.02 37.78
C VAL A 48 -18.57 -26.99 38.31
N ALA A 49 -18.92 -28.27 38.49
CA ALA A 49 -17.98 -29.28 38.99
C ALA A 49 -16.81 -29.48 37.99
N GLY A 50 -17.09 -29.50 36.71
CA GLY A 50 -16.06 -29.63 35.64
C GLY A 50 -15.10 -28.45 35.61
N THR A 51 -15.61 -27.24 35.72
CA THR A 51 -14.75 -26.02 35.75
C THR A 51 -13.93 -25.94 37.03
N CYS A 52 -14.50 -26.28 38.19
CA CYS A 52 -13.74 -26.30 39.45
C CYS A 52 -12.64 -27.37 39.44
N THR A 53 -12.93 -28.58 38.96
CA THR A 53 -11.93 -29.65 38.82
C THR A 53 -10.86 -29.29 37.81
N GLY A 54 -11.24 -28.74 36.66
CA GLY A 54 -10.31 -28.29 35.63
C GLY A 54 -9.38 -27.17 36.15
N TYR A 55 -9.94 -26.23 36.90
CA TYR A 55 -9.15 -25.15 37.51
C TYR A 55 -8.15 -25.68 38.55
N LEU A 56 -8.55 -26.60 39.45
CA LEU A 56 -7.67 -27.20 40.45
C LEU A 56 -6.53 -27.98 39.78
N ILE A 57 -6.82 -28.78 38.74
CA ILE A 57 -5.80 -29.52 38.01
C ILE A 57 -4.83 -28.55 37.29
N GLN A 58 -5.33 -27.43 36.80
CA GLN A 58 -4.50 -26.44 36.12
C GLN A 58 -3.68 -25.61 37.12
N ALA A 59 -4.23 -25.32 38.31
CA ALA A 59 -3.55 -24.58 39.37
C ALA A 59 -2.41 -25.38 40.01
N ASP A 60 -2.56 -26.70 40.09
CA ASP A 60 -1.52 -27.61 40.62
C ASP A 60 -0.41 -27.95 39.61
N ARG A 61 -0.56 -27.54 38.33
CA ARG A 61 0.50 -27.72 37.36
C ARG A 61 1.68 -26.80 37.64
N GLU A 62 2.85 -27.37 37.77
CA GLU A 62 4.06 -26.56 37.79
C GLU A 62 4.15 -25.71 36.51
N PRO A 63 4.57 -24.42 36.65
CA PRO A 63 4.77 -23.55 35.50
C PRO A 63 5.70 -24.23 34.49
N THR A 64 5.28 -24.34 33.23
CA THR A 64 6.13 -24.84 32.14
C THR A 64 7.37 -23.97 32.07
N ARG A 65 8.53 -24.53 32.30
CA ARG A 65 9.80 -23.83 32.12
C ARG A 65 9.98 -23.54 30.64
N LEU A 66 9.57 -22.34 30.21
CA LEU A 66 9.86 -21.87 28.87
C LEU A 66 11.37 -21.64 28.74
N PRO A 67 11.99 -22.04 27.62
CA PRO A 67 13.38 -21.67 27.34
C PRO A 67 13.49 -20.14 27.38
N SER A 68 14.63 -19.64 27.88
CA SER A 68 14.89 -18.20 27.92
C SER A 68 14.66 -17.59 26.53
N LEU A 69 13.81 -16.55 26.45
CA LEU A 69 13.60 -15.76 25.24
C LEU A 69 14.84 -14.94 24.85
N SER A 70 15.81 -14.82 25.78
CA SER A 70 17.12 -14.22 25.46
C SER A 70 17.91 -15.20 24.59
N GLN A 71 18.13 -14.84 23.36
CA GLN A 71 19.12 -15.55 22.51
C GLN A 71 20.51 -15.44 23.20
N PRO A 72 21.34 -16.50 23.13
CA PRO A 72 22.72 -16.39 23.56
C PRO A 72 23.36 -15.17 22.88
N ALA A 73 24.00 -14.30 23.64
CA ALA A 73 24.69 -13.16 23.07
C ALA A 73 25.74 -13.71 22.05
N LEU A 74 25.52 -13.43 20.78
CA LEU A 74 26.47 -13.78 19.73
C LEU A 74 27.79 -13.09 20.05
N ALA A 75 28.86 -13.86 20.09
CA ALA A 75 30.18 -13.30 20.26
C ALA A 75 30.44 -12.30 19.11
N ARG A 76 30.82 -11.06 19.49
CA ARG A 76 31.21 -10.07 18.47
C ARG A 76 32.31 -10.65 17.61
N ALA A 77 32.07 -10.66 16.30
CA ALA A 77 33.10 -11.04 15.34
C ALA A 77 34.35 -10.18 15.55
N LYS A 78 35.47 -10.84 15.77
CA LYS A 78 36.79 -10.19 15.84
C LYS A 78 37.32 -10.11 14.41
N GLY A 79 37.13 -8.98 13.74
CA GLY A 79 37.59 -8.75 12.37
C GLY A 79 37.19 -7.37 11.88
N ALA A 80 37.68 -6.98 10.71
CA ALA A 80 37.23 -5.78 10.03
C ALA A 80 35.72 -5.90 9.74
N ALA A 81 34.99 -4.78 9.84
CA ALA A 81 33.59 -4.76 9.46
C ALA A 81 33.46 -5.24 8.00
N PRO A 82 32.44 -6.06 7.68
CA PRO A 82 32.17 -6.45 6.29
C PRO A 82 31.99 -5.20 5.43
N GLU A 83 32.37 -5.29 4.17
CA GLU A 83 32.12 -4.21 3.22
C GLU A 83 30.63 -3.87 3.20
N PRO A 84 30.28 -2.56 3.11
CA PRO A 84 28.89 -2.15 2.97
C PRO A 84 28.25 -2.84 1.76
N LEU A 85 27.02 -3.27 1.91
CA LEU A 85 26.23 -3.82 0.81
C LEU A 85 26.14 -2.78 -0.33
N SER A 86 26.18 -3.24 -1.57
CA SER A 86 25.85 -2.39 -2.71
C SER A 86 24.43 -1.81 -2.57
N ALA A 87 24.17 -0.67 -3.18
CA ALA A 87 22.86 -0.04 -3.12
C ALA A 87 21.71 -0.97 -3.57
N ALA A 88 21.98 -1.87 -4.53
CA ALA A 88 21.04 -2.89 -4.98
C ALA A 88 20.75 -3.99 -3.93
N GLN A 89 21.67 -4.22 -3.01
CA GLN A 89 21.55 -5.23 -1.96
C GLN A 89 21.17 -4.64 -0.59
N ASP A 90 21.30 -3.31 -0.43
CA ASP A 90 20.95 -2.59 0.80
C ASP A 90 19.44 -2.36 0.86
N ARG A 91 18.71 -3.40 1.25
CA ARG A 91 17.26 -3.34 1.49
C ARG A 91 16.94 -2.73 2.86
N ARG A 92 17.69 -1.73 3.27
CA ARG A 92 17.51 -1.10 4.57
C ARG A 92 16.15 -0.41 4.64
N VAL A 93 15.26 -0.93 5.50
CA VAL A 93 13.95 -0.36 5.77
C VAL A 93 14.12 0.83 6.73
N ARG A 94 13.68 2.02 6.31
CA ARG A 94 13.65 3.23 7.15
C ARG A 94 12.21 3.47 7.62
N THR A 95 11.78 2.70 8.58
CA THR A 95 10.41 2.77 9.10
C THR A 95 10.12 4.02 9.93
N ASP A 96 11.16 4.66 10.49
CA ASP A 96 11.04 5.78 11.41
C ASP A 96 11.60 7.08 10.83
N GLY A 97 11.11 8.20 11.37
CA GLY A 97 11.55 9.52 11.00
C GLY A 97 10.61 10.23 10.02
N ASP A 98 10.97 11.47 9.73
CA ASP A 98 10.21 12.34 8.83
C ASP A 98 10.73 12.18 7.39
N LEU A 99 9.93 11.57 6.52
CA LEU A 99 10.26 11.32 5.12
C LEU A 99 10.62 12.60 4.35
N ARG A 100 10.03 13.75 4.73
CA ARG A 100 10.34 15.06 4.13
C ARG A 100 11.81 15.47 4.31
N LYS A 101 12.47 15.00 5.37
CA LYS A 101 13.90 15.28 5.62
C LYS A 101 14.83 14.57 4.63
N LEU A 102 14.33 13.55 3.94
CA LEU A 102 15.06 12.86 2.88
C LEU A 102 14.94 13.58 1.53
N LEU A 103 13.94 14.44 1.34
CA LEU A 103 13.80 15.22 0.11
C LEU A 103 14.97 16.18 -0.08
N LEU A 104 15.33 16.44 -1.34
CA LEU A 104 16.25 17.52 -1.67
C LEU A 104 15.68 18.86 -1.23
N PRO A 105 16.46 19.70 -0.58
CA PRO A 105 16.05 21.06 -0.30
C PRO A 105 15.93 21.87 -1.59
N ARG A 106 14.98 22.80 -1.61
CA ARG A 106 14.85 23.76 -2.70
C ARG A 106 16.17 24.52 -2.89
N PRO A 107 16.68 24.61 -4.12
CA PRO A 107 17.89 25.38 -4.40
C PRO A 107 17.75 26.86 -4.07
N SER A 108 18.86 27.50 -3.72
CA SER A 108 18.89 28.97 -3.54
C SER A 108 18.47 29.69 -4.82
N GLY A 109 17.58 30.67 -4.69
CA GLY A 109 17.01 31.41 -5.82
C GLY A 109 15.81 30.76 -6.51
N ALA A 110 15.51 29.49 -6.21
CA ALA A 110 14.27 28.87 -6.69
C ALA A 110 13.06 29.40 -5.91
N ARG A 111 11.92 29.45 -6.57
CA ARG A 111 10.64 29.97 -6.04
C ARG A 111 9.63 28.84 -5.87
N ASP A 112 8.65 29.06 -4.99
CA ASP A 112 7.51 28.15 -4.87
C ASP A 112 6.71 28.13 -6.17
N ILE A 113 6.10 26.99 -6.45
CA ILE A 113 5.12 26.88 -7.53
C ILE A 113 3.78 27.46 -7.07
N PRO A 114 2.93 27.97 -7.99
CA PRO A 114 1.67 28.59 -7.62
C PRO A 114 0.69 27.68 -6.87
N PHE A 115 0.71 26.39 -7.20
CA PHE A 115 -0.16 25.37 -6.62
C PHE A 115 0.69 24.16 -6.24
N PRO A 116 1.34 24.19 -5.07
CA PRO A 116 2.17 23.07 -4.63
C PRO A 116 1.30 21.85 -4.38
N PRO A 117 1.73 20.67 -4.80
CA PRO A 117 1.02 19.44 -4.48
C PRO A 117 1.11 19.16 -2.98
N GLY A 118 0.04 18.62 -2.42
CA GLY A 118 -0.02 18.21 -1.03
C GLY A 118 -0.08 19.35 -0.02
N HIS A 119 0.14 19.01 1.23
CA HIS A 119 0.13 19.96 2.34
C HIS A 119 1.38 19.80 3.21
N ASP A 120 2.08 20.89 3.50
CA ASP A 120 3.33 20.89 4.29
C ASP A 120 4.40 19.88 3.82
N GLY A 121 4.46 19.60 2.52
CA GLY A 121 5.38 18.64 1.94
C GLY A 121 4.96 17.17 2.12
N TRP A 122 3.71 16.92 2.55
CA TRP A 122 3.09 15.60 2.54
C TRP A 122 2.07 15.47 1.41
N LEU A 123 1.96 14.27 0.86
CA LEU A 123 0.86 13.84 0.00
C LEU A 123 0.06 12.77 0.75
N SER A 124 -1.23 13.00 0.90
CA SER A 124 -2.15 11.94 1.30
C SER A 124 -2.26 10.88 0.19
N LEU A 125 -2.77 9.70 0.54
CA LEU A 125 -3.05 8.64 -0.45
C LEU A 125 -3.90 9.16 -1.62
N VAL A 126 -4.93 9.95 -1.32
CA VAL A 126 -5.84 10.53 -2.33
C VAL A 126 -5.12 11.53 -3.24
N GLU A 127 -4.30 12.41 -2.66
CA GLU A 127 -3.53 13.40 -3.42
C GLU A 127 -2.49 12.73 -4.31
N TYR A 128 -1.80 11.69 -3.80
CA TYR A 128 -0.84 10.95 -4.58
C TYR A 128 -1.52 10.14 -5.70
N ALA A 129 -2.62 9.43 -5.41
CA ALA A 129 -3.42 8.77 -6.44
C ALA A 129 -3.92 9.76 -7.52
N GLY A 130 -4.24 10.99 -7.11
CA GLY A 130 -4.65 12.07 -8.02
C GLY A 130 -3.59 12.53 -9.02
N THR A 131 -2.31 12.16 -8.84
CA THR A 131 -1.23 12.44 -9.81
C THR A 131 -1.27 11.52 -11.03
N TYR A 132 -1.99 10.41 -10.94
CA TYR A 132 -2.13 9.43 -12.02
C TYR A 132 -3.26 9.79 -12.98
N LYS A 133 -3.16 9.28 -14.22
CA LYS A 133 -4.21 9.47 -15.26
C LYS A 133 -5.55 8.82 -14.88
N LYS A 134 -5.53 7.79 -14.04
CA LYS A 134 -6.70 7.06 -13.53
C LYS A 134 -6.63 6.99 -12.00
N PRO A 135 -7.04 8.05 -11.31
CA PRO A 135 -6.89 8.17 -9.86
C PRO A 135 -7.61 7.08 -9.05
N ASP A 136 -8.75 6.62 -9.53
CA ASP A 136 -9.54 5.55 -8.93
C ASP A 136 -8.81 4.20 -8.91
N MET A 137 -8.19 3.84 -10.03
CA MET A 137 -7.36 2.63 -10.11
C MET A 137 -6.09 2.77 -9.27
N ALA A 138 -5.40 3.90 -9.41
CA ALA A 138 -4.18 4.15 -8.63
C ALA A 138 -4.45 4.13 -7.12
N PHE A 139 -5.60 4.61 -6.68
CA PHE A 139 -5.99 4.55 -5.26
C PHE A 139 -6.15 3.11 -4.76
N GLN A 140 -6.75 2.23 -5.56
CA GLN A 140 -6.88 0.81 -5.22
C GLN A 140 -5.52 0.10 -5.21
N ASP A 141 -4.72 0.31 -6.27
CA ASP A 141 -3.37 -0.27 -6.38
C ASP A 141 -2.48 0.16 -5.20
N LEU A 142 -2.56 1.42 -4.76
CA LEU A 142 -1.79 1.92 -3.63
C LEU A 142 -2.22 1.33 -2.29
N ILE A 143 -3.50 0.99 -2.11
CA ILE A 143 -3.97 0.28 -0.92
C ILE A 143 -3.42 -1.16 -0.92
N GLU A 144 -3.53 -1.85 -2.08
CA GLU A 144 -3.04 -3.22 -2.24
C GLU A 144 -1.52 -3.31 -2.08
N SER A 145 -0.79 -2.29 -2.55
CA SER A 145 0.67 -2.16 -2.38
C SER A 145 1.12 -1.69 -0.98
N GLU A 146 0.22 -1.64 -0.02
CA GLU A 146 0.52 -1.23 1.37
C GLU A 146 1.15 0.16 1.50
N PHE A 147 0.60 1.15 0.75
CA PHE A 147 1.02 2.54 0.86
C PHE A 147 1.02 3.01 2.31
N ARG A 148 2.14 3.54 2.77
CA ARG A 148 2.28 4.07 4.11
C ARG A 148 2.15 5.59 4.15
N ARG A 149 2.94 6.30 3.36
CA ARG A 149 2.95 7.76 3.27
C ARG A 149 3.75 8.24 2.07
N ALA A 150 3.48 9.46 1.60
CA ALA A 150 4.27 10.10 0.57
C ALA A 150 4.66 11.51 0.99
N ALA A 151 5.87 11.93 0.59
CA ALA A 151 6.36 13.27 0.76
C ALA A 151 6.72 13.88 -0.60
N VAL A 152 6.52 15.19 -0.72
CA VAL A 152 6.77 15.92 -1.97
C VAL A 152 7.52 17.21 -1.72
N THR A 153 8.39 17.56 -2.65
CA THR A 153 8.94 18.89 -2.78
C THR A 153 8.86 19.35 -4.22
N SER A 154 8.59 20.62 -4.43
CA SER A 154 8.51 21.19 -5.76
C SER A 154 8.99 22.63 -5.77
N TRP A 155 9.57 23.04 -6.90
CA TRP A 155 10.05 24.41 -7.09
C TRP A 155 10.12 24.78 -8.56
N ARG A 156 10.23 26.09 -8.82
CA ARG A 156 10.55 26.63 -10.15
C ARG A 156 11.79 27.49 -10.09
N THR A 157 12.66 27.38 -11.08
CA THR A 157 13.83 28.25 -11.24
C THR A 157 13.57 29.41 -12.19
N THR A 158 12.69 29.18 -13.16
CA THR A 158 12.12 30.21 -14.06
C THR A 158 10.60 30.08 -14.06
N ASP A 159 9.89 30.88 -14.82
CA ASP A 159 8.43 30.76 -14.94
C ASP A 159 8.01 29.52 -15.73
N ALA A 160 8.91 28.91 -16.47
CA ALA A 160 8.66 27.70 -17.27
C ALA A 160 9.37 26.46 -16.76
N HIS A 161 10.45 26.60 -16.01
CA HIS A 161 11.22 25.48 -15.48
C HIS A 161 10.70 25.03 -14.12
N TYR A 162 10.26 23.81 -14.04
CA TYR A 162 9.60 23.20 -12.90
C TYR A 162 10.26 21.88 -12.53
N VAL A 163 10.43 21.65 -11.24
CA VAL A 163 10.95 20.39 -10.67
C VAL A 163 10.00 19.92 -9.57
N GLU A 164 9.70 18.62 -9.58
CA GLU A 164 8.94 17.96 -8.53
C GLU A 164 9.61 16.63 -8.17
N ILE A 165 9.66 16.33 -6.87
CA ILE A 165 10.25 15.11 -6.34
C ILE A 165 9.25 14.48 -5.37
N HIS A 166 8.89 13.23 -5.61
CA HIS A 166 8.09 12.41 -4.72
C HIS A 166 8.97 11.36 -4.07
N LEU A 167 8.73 11.12 -2.78
CA LEU A 167 9.19 9.93 -2.06
C LEU A 167 7.96 9.22 -1.52
N VAL A 168 7.81 7.97 -1.88
CA VAL A 168 6.67 7.14 -1.47
C VAL A 168 7.19 5.98 -0.64
N GLN A 169 6.69 5.85 0.57
CA GLN A 169 7.07 4.78 1.49
C GLN A 169 5.95 3.77 1.65
N TYR A 170 6.31 2.51 1.63
CA TYR A 170 5.42 1.35 1.74
C TYR A 170 5.69 0.57 3.02
N HIS A 171 4.74 -0.25 3.49
CA HIS A 171 4.98 -1.16 4.61
C HIS A 171 5.82 -2.37 4.21
N GLN A 172 5.64 -2.88 3.01
CA GLN A 172 6.37 -4.02 2.44
C GLN A 172 6.31 -5.29 3.33
N GLU A 173 5.12 -5.59 3.85
CA GLU A 173 4.91 -6.79 4.67
C GLU A 173 4.83 -8.05 3.82
N GLU A 174 4.23 -7.98 2.62
CA GLU A 174 4.05 -9.09 1.69
C GLU A 174 4.96 -8.97 0.46
N ASP A 175 4.95 -7.80 -0.20
CA ASP A 175 5.65 -7.56 -1.47
C ASP A 175 6.63 -6.37 -1.38
N VAL A 176 7.54 -6.28 -2.34
CA VAL A 176 8.50 -5.17 -2.42
C VAL A 176 7.91 -4.02 -3.26
N ALA A 177 6.87 -3.40 -2.75
CA ALA A 177 6.07 -2.39 -3.45
C ALA A 177 6.88 -1.18 -3.95
N ALA A 178 7.98 -0.82 -3.28
CA ALA A 178 8.86 0.25 -3.75
C ALA A 178 9.56 -0.09 -5.08
N ILE A 179 9.86 -1.37 -5.33
CA ILE A 179 10.39 -1.84 -6.63
C ILE A 179 9.29 -1.76 -7.67
N GLU A 180 8.09 -2.24 -7.37
CA GLU A 180 6.96 -2.24 -8.30
C GLU A 180 6.58 -0.82 -8.72
N GLN A 181 6.63 0.13 -7.79
CA GLN A 181 6.42 1.54 -8.10
C GLN A 181 7.47 2.07 -9.07
N MET A 182 8.75 1.81 -8.84
CA MET A 182 9.83 2.20 -9.73
C MET A 182 9.71 1.53 -11.10
N ASP A 183 9.38 0.23 -11.15
CA ASP A 183 9.17 -0.52 -12.38
C ASP A 183 7.99 0.04 -13.19
N ASN A 184 6.91 0.44 -12.52
CA ASN A 184 5.76 1.07 -13.15
C ASN A 184 6.14 2.41 -13.80
N GLY A 185 6.87 3.28 -13.09
CA GLY A 185 7.39 4.53 -13.63
C GLY A 185 8.28 4.29 -14.86
N THR A 186 9.26 3.39 -14.74
CA THR A 186 10.16 2.95 -15.81
C THR A 186 9.39 2.42 -17.03
N TYR A 187 8.39 1.57 -16.80
CA TYR A 187 7.56 0.99 -17.86
C TYR A 187 6.85 2.07 -18.70
N TRP A 188 6.30 3.09 -18.06
CA TRP A 188 5.64 4.18 -18.77
C TRP A 188 6.63 5.09 -19.48
N ALA A 189 7.74 5.45 -18.82
CA ALA A 189 8.80 6.25 -19.39
C ALA A 189 9.43 5.61 -20.64
N GLU A 190 9.59 4.29 -20.68
CA GLU A 190 10.14 3.57 -21.83
C GLU A 190 9.18 3.49 -23.03
N ARG A 191 7.89 3.67 -22.79
CA ARG A 191 6.86 3.66 -23.85
C ARG A 191 6.69 5.00 -24.56
N ASP A 192 7.12 6.08 -23.95
CA ASP A 192 7.07 7.37 -24.59
C ASP A 192 8.12 7.45 -25.69
N SER A 193 7.63 7.66 -26.91
CA SER A 193 8.46 7.73 -28.11
C SER A 193 9.33 8.98 -28.06
N GLY A 194 10.64 8.80 -27.98
CA GLY A 194 11.58 9.92 -27.91
C GLY A 194 12.40 9.96 -26.64
N ASN A 195 12.03 9.18 -25.61
CA ASN A 195 12.78 9.08 -24.38
C ASN A 195 14.15 8.42 -24.59
N ARG A 196 15.17 9.10 -24.09
CA ARG A 196 16.51 8.58 -23.94
C ARG A 196 16.78 8.31 -22.48
N SER A 197 17.32 7.12 -22.15
CA SER A 197 17.49 6.69 -20.76
C SER A 197 18.93 6.41 -20.38
N TRP A 198 19.22 6.54 -19.09
CA TRP A 198 20.52 6.24 -18.47
C TRP A 198 20.31 5.64 -17.07
N PRO A 199 21.16 4.69 -16.67
CA PRO A 199 21.14 4.18 -15.31
C PRO A 199 21.53 5.28 -14.31
N VAL A 200 20.86 5.32 -13.16
CA VAL A 200 21.17 6.23 -12.06
C VAL A 200 22.23 5.59 -11.18
N PRO A 201 23.43 6.19 -11.03
CA PRO A 201 24.47 5.67 -10.16
C PRO A 201 24.03 5.52 -8.71
N GLY A 202 24.48 4.47 -8.05
CA GLY A 202 24.13 4.18 -6.65
C GLY A 202 22.76 3.50 -6.45
N THR A 203 22.11 3.11 -7.55
CA THR A 203 20.92 2.26 -7.56
C THR A 203 21.22 0.94 -8.26
N GLY A 204 20.36 -0.09 -8.08
CA GLY A 204 20.48 -1.34 -8.84
C GLY A 204 19.99 -1.21 -10.27
N ASP A 205 18.82 -0.63 -10.41
CA ASP A 205 17.98 -0.61 -11.62
C ASP A 205 17.30 0.74 -11.86
N GLY A 206 17.52 1.73 -11.00
CA GLY A 206 17.01 3.09 -11.18
C GLY A 206 17.46 3.71 -12.50
N ARG A 207 16.57 4.43 -13.16
CA ARG A 207 16.79 5.04 -14.48
C ARG A 207 16.31 6.48 -14.51
N ALA A 208 16.99 7.28 -15.32
CA ALA A 208 16.60 8.63 -15.66
C ALA A 208 16.33 8.72 -17.15
N TYR A 209 15.32 9.49 -17.52
CA TYR A 209 14.81 9.66 -18.88
C TYR A 209 14.78 11.14 -19.26
N VAL A 210 15.02 11.43 -20.52
CA VAL A 210 14.82 12.75 -21.10
C VAL A 210 14.05 12.58 -22.39
N ASP A 211 12.88 13.21 -22.47
CA ASP A 211 12.14 13.28 -23.71
C ASP A 211 12.77 14.33 -24.64
N SER A 212 13.20 13.88 -25.79
CA SER A 212 13.73 14.75 -26.86
C SER A 212 12.62 15.39 -27.72
N THR A 213 11.38 14.92 -27.57
CA THR A 213 10.21 15.35 -28.31
C THR A 213 9.26 16.13 -27.41
N PRO A 214 9.06 17.44 -27.59
CA PRO A 214 8.20 18.20 -26.70
C PRO A 214 6.72 17.86 -26.91
N ASP A 215 5.96 17.81 -25.82
CA ASP A 215 4.49 17.83 -25.89
C ASP A 215 4.04 19.19 -26.46
N ARG A 216 3.19 19.13 -27.48
CA ARG A 216 2.68 20.30 -28.19
C ARG A 216 1.17 20.31 -28.18
N LYS A 217 0.60 21.37 -27.60
CA LYS A 217 -0.85 21.60 -27.62
C LYS A 217 -1.12 22.95 -28.31
N PRO A 218 -2.13 23.04 -29.18
CA PRO A 218 -2.50 24.31 -29.81
C PRO A 218 -2.73 25.41 -28.78
N GLY A 219 -2.10 26.57 -28.97
CA GLY A 219 -2.20 27.72 -28.04
C GLY A 219 -1.30 27.68 -26.82
N TYR A 220 -0.48 26.62 -26.62
CA TYR A 220 0.48 26.49 -25.53
C TYR A 220 1.92 26.44 -26.05
N LEU A 221 2.87 26.84 -25.19
CA LEU A 221 4.27 26.62 -25.47
C LEU A 221 4.59 25.11 -25.44
N PRO A 222 5.56 24.66 -26.24
CA PRO A 222 6.01 23.27 -26.17
C PRO A 222 6.59 22.98 -24.80
N VAL A 223 6.31 21.77 -24.26
CA VAL A 223 6.83 21.31 -22.96
C VAL A 223 7.75 20.13 -23.19
N TYR A 224 8.98 20.27 -22.75
CA TYR A 224 9.98 19.20 -22.65
C TYR A 224 9.96 18.64 -21.25
N SER A 225 10.09 17.32 -21.12
CA SER A 225 10.08 16.61 -19.86
C SER A 225 11.34 15.76 -19.65
N ALA A 226 11.65 15.53 -18.41
CA ALA A 226 12.60 14.53 -17.97
C ALA A 226 12.09 13.93 -16.65
N GLU A 227 12.36 12.66 -16.45
CA GLU A 227 11.95 11.96 -15.24
C GLU A 227 13.02 10.98 -14.77
N ALA A 228 12.99 10.63 -13.49
CA ALA A 228 13.86 9.61 -12.94
C ALA A 228 13.13 8.80 -11.88
N HIS A 229 13.27 7.48 -11.96
CA HIS A 229 12.66 6.51 -11.07
C HIS A 229 13.74 5.66 -10.42
N ALA A 230 13.68 5.50 -9.11
CA ALA A 230 14.59 4.67 -8.35
C ALA A 230 13.91 4.25 -7.04
N TRP A 231 14.52 3.31 -6.35
CA TRP A 231 14.06 2.88 -5.02
C TRP A 231 15.25 2.59 -4.11
N ARG A 232 15.01 2.64 -2.81
CA ARG A 232 15.91 2.14 -1.78
C ARG A 232 15.15 1.71 -0.55
N GLY A 233 15.32 0.45 -0.13
CA GLY A 233 14.58 -0.11 0.99
C GLY A 233 13.08 -0.13 0.73
N ASP A 234 12.33 0.56 1.56
CA ASP A 234 10.88 0.69 1.49
C ASP A 234 10.39 2.00 0.83
N ILE A 235 11.32 2.74 0.19
CA ILE A 235 11.03 4.05 -0.39
C ILE A 235 11.26 4.01 -1.91
N ALA A 236 10.22 4.34 -2.67
CA ALA A 236 10.32 4.68 -4.09
C ALA A 236 10.53 6.19 -4.25
N MET A 237 11.26 6.56 -5.30
CA MET A 237 11.60 7.93 -5.67
C MET A 237 11.18 8.20 -7.10
N ASP A 238 10.39 9.26 -7.29
CA ASP A 238 10.03 9.78 -8.60
C ASP A 238 10.44 11.24 -8.70
N ILE A 239 11.15 11.61 -9.76
CA ILE A 239 11.56 12.99 -10.06
C ILE A 239 10.99 13.37 -11.42
N TYR A 240 10.37 14.53 -11.49
CA TYR A 240 9.84 15.11 -12.71
C TYR A 240 10.41 16.50 -12.94
N VAL A 241 10.85 16.76 -14.15
CA VAL A 241 11.34 18.08 -14.60
C VAL A 241 10.62 18.46 -15.87
N CYS A 242 10.06 19.66 -15.91
CA CYS A 242 9.41 20.22 -17.11
C CYS A 242 9.96 21.59 -17.41
N ASP A 243 10.15 21.89 -18.70
CA ASP A 243 10.54 23.22 -19.18
C ASP A 243 9.99 23.44 -20.60
N THR A 244 9.92 24.69 -21.02
CA THR A 244 9.68 25.07 -22.43
C THR A 244 10.93 24.94 -23.30
N LYS A 245 12.07 24.62 -22.73
CA LYS A 245 13.35 24.31 -23.38
C LYS A 245 13.76 22.87 -23.09
N PRO A 246 14.55 22.23 -23.96
CA PRO A 246 15.02 20.88 -23.74
C PRO A 246 15.70 20.71 -22.38
N VAL A 247 15.23 19.77 -21.58
CA VAL A 247 15.85 19.40 -20.29
C VAL A 247 17.13 18.61 -20.59
N SER A 248 18.21 18.91 -19.88
CA SER A 248 19.49 18.23 -20.12
C SER A 248 19.61 16.93 -19.33
N LYS A 249 20.32 15.93 -19.93
CA LYS A 249 20.74 14.73 -19.18
C LYS A 249 21.43 15.06 -17.88
N LYS A 250 22.35 16.06 -17.90
CA LYS A 250 23.14 16.44 -16.73
C LYS A 250 22.25 16.86 -15.57
N GLU A 251 21.18 17.55 -15.85
CA GLU A 251 20.25 18.07 -14.84
C GLU A 251 19.51 16.95 -14.14
N ILE A 252 18.79 16.11 -14.91
CA ILE A 252 18.01 15.01 -14.32
C ILE A 252 18.91 14.01 -13.59
N MET A 253 20.06 13.67 -14.14
CA MET A 253 21.03 12.78 -13.50
C MET A 253 21.55 13.39 -12.18
N SER A 254 21.90 14.68 -12.16
CA SER A 254 22.35 15.36 -10.94
C SER A 254 21.26 15.39 -9.85
N LEU A 255 20.00 15.59 -10.23
CA LEU A 255 18.88 15.53 -9.28
C LEU A 255 18.71 14.10 -8.73
N ALA A 256 18.71 13.10 -9.61
CA ALA A 256 18.55 11.70 -9.23
C ALA A 256 19.68 11.21 -8.31
N GLU A 257 20.94 11.45 -8.68
CA GLU A 257 22.10 11.04 -7.87
C GLU A 257 22.08 11.69 -6.48
N ARG A 258 21.80 12.99 -6.41
CA ARG A 258 21.70 13.71 -5.14
C ARG A 258 20.55 13.23 -4.28
N GLN A 259 19.40 12.92 -4.88
CA GLN A 259 18.23 12.42 -4.14
C GLN A 259 18.46 10.99 -3.64
N VAL A 260 19.02 10.10 -4.46
CA VAL A 260 19.42 8.74 -4.06
C VAL A 260 20.43 8.75 -2.93
N GLY A 261 21.38 9.71 -2.95
CA GLY A 261 22.36 9.89 -1.87
C GLY A 261 21.75 10.26 -0.51
N ARG A 262 20.47 10.63 -0.46
CA ARG A 262 19.74 10.97 0.77
C ARG A 262 18.86 9.83 1.26
N LEU A 263 18.51 8.86 0.42
CA LEU A 263 17.80 7.63 0.78
C LEU A 263 18.74 6.63 1.45
#